data_ce3f69e469b3b63cb726656b69746bf5
#
_entry.id   ce3f69e469b3b63cb726656b69746bf5
#
_cell.length_a   1.000
_cell.length_b   1.000
_cell.length_c   1.000
_cell.angle_alpha   90.00
_cell.angle_beta   90.00
_cell.angle_gamma   90.00
#
_symmetry.space_group_name_H-M   'P 1'
#
loop_
_entity.id
_entity.type
_entity.pdbx_description
1 polymer ?
#
loop_
_entity_poly.entity_id
_entity_poly.type
_entity_poly.pdbx_seq_one_letter_code
_entity_poly.pdbx_strand_id
1 'polypeptide(L)'
;MEKIAILADSGCQIPVGSRENEGIFIAPLTITMEGKSYLDDLEIHSEDVFKRMEKDDIMVMTSQPSTGSLQEAVQKIKDQGYSHVIGLPIATGLSSTMNGMKLACDMLEMPVTLVDTKGTASNQKYLVEVAAKLAGEGKSPEEIKEILEKLV
;
A
#
# COMPACT_ATOMS: atom_id res chain seq x y z
N MET A 1 0.83 24.77 2.79
CA MET A 1 0.02 23.71 3.41
C MET A 1 0.42 22.36 2.81
N GLU A 2 0.74 21.40 3.63
CA GLU A 2 1.13 20.09 3.12
C GLU A 2 -0.05 19.34 2.54
N LYS A 3 0.16 18.73 1.39
CA LYS A 3 -0.81 17.84 0.77
C LYS A 3 -0.30 16.42 0.97
N ILE A 4 -1.00 15.64 1.78
CA ILE A 4 -0.55 14.33 2.23
C ILE A 4 -1.26 13.21 1.47
N ALA A 5 -0.48 12.30 0.89
CA ALA A 5 -1.01 11.09 0.24
C ALA A 5 -0.80 9.89 1.16
N ILE A 6 -1.74 8.96 1.11
CA ILE A 6 -1.65 7.70 1.83
C ILE A 6 -1.24 6.62 0.84
N LEU A 7 -0.16 5.91 1.14
CA LEU A 7 0.34 4.82 0.30
C LEU A 7 0.22 3.50 1.05
N ALA A 8 -0.45 2.54 0.46
CA ALA A 8 -0.58 1.21 1.01
C ALA A 8 -0.34 0.17 -0.09
N ASP A 9 -0.21 -1.09 0.29
CA ASP A 9 -0.18 -2.18 -0.69
C ASP A 9 -1.56 -2.82 -0.81
N SER A 10 -1.73 -3.67 -1.82
CA SER A 10 -3.03 -4.29 -2.09
C SER A 10 -3.50 -5.28 -1.02
N GLY A 11 -2.66 -5.56 -0.02
CA GLY A 11 -3.06 -6.36 1.13
C GLY A 11 -4.20 -5.74 1.93
N CYS A 12 -4.41 -4.42 1.80
CA CYS A 12 -5.51 -3.72 2.48
C CYS A 12 -6.86 -3.94 1.81
N GLN A 13 -6.90 -4.63 0.67
CA GLN A 13 -8.12 -4.96 -0.06
C GLN A 13 -8.86 -3.75 -0.65
N ILE A 14 -8.17 -2.62 -0.81
CA ILE A 14 -8.67 -1.49 -1.59
C ILE A 14 -8.16 -1.69 -3.01
N PRO A 15 -9.04 -1.71 -4.02
CA PRO A 15 -8.59 -1.92 -5.40
C PRO A 15 -7.63 -0.82 -5.87
N VAL A 16 -6.61 -1.22 -6.63
CA VAL A 16 -5.61 -0.29 -7.16
C VAL A 16 -6.29 0.78 -8.01
N GLY A 17 -5.98 2.04 -7.72
CA GLY A 17 -6.50 3.18 -8.48
C GLY A 17 -7.92 3.61 -8.13
N SER A 18 -8.63 2.87 -7.28
CA SER A 18 -10.06 3.13 -7.03
C SER A 18 -10.33 4.34 -6.14
N ARG A 19 -9.38 4.76 -5.32
CA ARG A 19 -9.58 5.83 -4.34
C ARG A 19 -8.50 6.90 -4.38
N GLU A 20 -7.85 7.09 -5.53
CA GLU A 20 -6.81 8.11 -5.67
C GLU A 20 -7.35 9.52 -5.50
N ASN A 21 -8.61 9.74 -5.84
CA ASN A 21 -9.28 11.02 -5.62
C ASN A 21 -9.45 11.36 -4.12
N GLU A 22 -9.33 10.36 -3.26
CA GLU A 22 -9.35 10.55 -1.80
C GLU A 22 -7.94 10.61 -1.20
N GLY A 23 -6.91 10.63 -2.05
CA GLY A 23 -5.52 10.66 -1.60
C GLY A 23 -4.99 9.29 -1.19
N ILE A 24 -5.66 8.21 -1.58
CA ILE A 24 -5.24 6.84 -1.26
C ILE A 24 -4.68 6.18 -2.50
N PHE A 25 -3.40 5.79 -2.42
CA PHE A 25 -2.66 5.16 -3.52
C PHE A 25 -2.25 3.75 -3.12
N ILE A 26 -2.50 2.79 -3.99
CA ILE A 26 -2.25 1.37 -3.70
C ILE A 26 -1.19 0.83 -4.65
N ALA A 27 -0.14 0.25 -4.08
CA ALA A 27 0.87 -0.48 -4.84
C ALA A 27 0.52 -1.96 -4.81
N PRO A 28 0.40 -2.63 -5.97
CA PRO A 28 -0.01 -4.03 -5.98
C PRO A 28 1.08 -4.96 -5.44
N LEU A 29 0.67 -5.92 -4.61
CA LEU A 29 1.53 -7.02 -4.20
C LEU A 29 1.82 -7.89 -5.42
N THR A 30 2.86 -8.70 -5.35
CA THR A 30 3.20 -9.65 -6.41
C THR A 30 2.67 -11.03 -6.03
N ILE A 31 1.92 -11.66 -6.94
CA ILE A 31 1.40 -13.01 -6.75
C ILE A 31 2.10 -13.94 -7.73
N THR A 32 2.72 -14.98 -7.22
CA THR A 32 3.44 -15.96 -8.04
C THR A 32 2.72 -17.30 -8.02
N MET A 33 2.41 -17.83 -9.21
CA MET A 33 1.78 -19.12 -9.41
C MET A 33 2.46 -19.82 -10.59
N GLU A 34 2.82 -21.08 -10.42
CA GLU A 34 3.42 -21.90 -11.48
C GLU A 34 4.62 -21.23 -12.18
N GLY A 35 5.45 -20.55 -11.39
CA GLY A 35 6.64 -19.90 -11.91
C GLY A 35 6.40 -18.56 -12.61
N LYS A 36 5.15 -18.07 -12.63
CA LYS A 36 4.81 -16.77 -13.22
C LYS A 36 4.37 -15.81 -12.13
N SER A 37 4.76 -14.54 -12.29
CA SER A 37 4.41 -13.48 -11.36
C SER A 37 3.38 -12.55 -11.97
N TYR A 38 2.42 -12.14 -11.15
CA TYR A 38 1.31 -11.28 -11.56
C TYR A 38 1.16 -10.14 -10.55
N LEU A 39 0.74 -8.98 -11.05
CA LEU A 39 0.41 -7.86 -10.16
C LEU A 39 -1.00 -8.10 -9.60
N ASP A 40 -1.10 -8.16 -8.27
CA ASP A 40 -2.37 -8.36 -7.59
C ASP A 40 -3.36 -7.26 -7.98
N ASP A 41 -4.59 -7.64 -8.22
CA ASP A 41 -5.70 -6.77 -8.61
C ASP A 41 -5.59 -6.17 -10.03
N LEU A 42 -4.41 -6.05 -10.59
CA LEU A 42 -4.21 -5.50 -11.93
C LEU A 42 -4.13 -6.60 -13.00
N GLU A 43 -3.36 -7.64 -12.74
CA GLU A 43 -3.17 -8.75 -13.67
C GLU A 43 -3.91 -10.01 -13.26
N ILE A 44 -4.27 -10.12 -12.00
CA ILE A 44 -4.99 -11.27 -11.48
C ILE A 44 -5.85 -10.83 -10.28
N HIS A 45 -7.05 -11.42 -10.17
CA HIS A 45 -7.96 -11.14 -9.06
C HIS A 45 -8.04 -12.33 -8.12
N SER A 46 -8.39 -12.08 -6.85
CA SER A 46 -8.49 -13.10 -5.82
C SER A 46 -9.34 -14.30 -6.23
N GLU A 47 -10.45 -14.03 -6.92
CA GLU A 47 -11.34 -15.10 -7.39
C GLU A 47 -10.63 -16.07 -8.34
N ASP A 48 -9.79 -15.53 -9.24
CA ASP A 48 -9.04 -16.33 -10.21
C ASP A 48 -7.99 -17.18 -9.48
N VAL A 49 -7.35 -16.62 -8.45
CA VAL A 49 -6.37 -17.32 -7.64
C VAL A 49 -7.03 -18.50 -6.94
N PHE A 50 -8.17 -18.28 -6.27
CA PHE A 50 -8.88 -19.34 -5.56
C PHE A 50 -9.36 -20.44 -6.50
N LYS A 51 -9.88 -20.09 -7.66
CA LYS A 51 -10.31 -21.07 -8.66
C LYS A 51 -9.17 -21.95 -9.12
N ARG A 52 -7.99 -21.38 -9.35
CA ARG A 52 -6.83 -22.14 -9.79
C ARG A 52 -6.27 -23.02 -8.67
N MET A 53 -6.31 -22.55 -7.43
CA MET A 53 -5.90 -23.36 -6.28
C MET A 53 -6.78 -24.59 -6.10
N GLU A 54 -8.10 -24.43 -6.24
CA GLU A 54 -9.04 -25.52 -6.11
C GLU A 54 -8.94 -26.53 -7.25
N LYS A 55 -8.79 -26.03 -8.48
CA LYS A 55 -8.82 -26.86 -9.67
C LYS A 55 -7.53 -27.63 -9.90
N ASP A 56 -6.39 -26.95 -9.74
CA ASP A 56 -5.09 -27.47 -10.16
C ASP A 56 -4.14 -27.79 -9.00
N ASP A 57 -4.58 -27.59 -7.76
CA ASP A 57 -3.79 -27.85 -6.55
C ASP A 57 -2.40 -27.18 -6.64
N ILE A 58 -2.36 -25.92 -7.07
CA ILE A 58 -1.13 -25.18 -7.25
C ILE A 58 -0.75 -24.39 -6.01
N MET A 59 0.55 -24.16 -5.81
CA MET A 59 1.05 -23.31 -4.75
C MET A 59 1.04 -21.87 -5.21
N VAL A 60 0.52 -20.98 -4.37
CA VAL A 60 0.48 -19.54 -4.60
C VAL A 60 1.34 -18.85 -3.56
N MET A 61 2.22 -17.95 -4.02
CA MET A 61 3.06 -17.16 -3.14
C MET A 61 2.74 -15.69 -3.33
N THR A 62 2.63 -14.96 -2.21
CA THR A 62 2.42 -13.51 -2.24
C THR A 62 3.68 -12.85 -1.71
N SER A 63 4.18 -11.86 -2.43
CA SER A 63 5.37 -11.12 -2.02
C SER A 63 5.10 -9.61 -2.09
N GLN A 64 6.01 -8.82 -1.51
CA GLN A 64 5.92 -7.37 -1.49
C GLN A 64 5.77 -6.80 -2.90
N PRO A 65 5.26 -5.56 -3.04
CA PRO A 65 5.26 -4.88 -4.33
C PRO A 65 6.70 -4.77 -4.85
N SER A 66 6.85 -4.87 -6.17
CA SER A 66 8.16 -4.69 -6.78
C SER A 66 8.62 -3.25 -6.60
N THR A 67 9.94 -3.03 -6.69
CA THR A 67 10.51 -1.68 -6.64
C THR A 67 9.87 -0.79 -7.70
N GLY A 68 9.66 -1.33 -8.91
CA GLY A 68 9.01 -0.60 -9.99
C GLY A 68 7.59 -0.18 -9.67
N SER A 69 6.80 -1.07 -9.07
CA SER A 69 5.42 -0.75 -8.67
C SER A 69 5.38 0.35 -7.62
N LEU A 70 6.28 0.30 -6.64
CA LEU A 70 6.36 1.33 -5.60
C LEU A 70 6.80 2.66 -6.18
N GLN A 71 7.79 2.65 -7.09
CA GLN A 71 8.25 3.87 -7.75
C GLN A 71 7.14 4.50 -8.59
N GLU A 72 6.35 3.70 -9.31
CA GLU A 72 5.21 4.21 -10.07
C GLU A 72 4.18 4.88 -9.18
N ALA A 73 3.86 4.26 -8.04
CA ALA A 73 2.90 4.81 -7.10
C ALA A 73 3.39 6.15 -6.55
N VAL A 74 4.65 6.22 -6.11
CA VAL A 74 5.23 7.44 -5.56
C VAL A 74 5.35 8.53 -6.63
N GLN A 75 5.72 8.16 -7.86
CA GLN A 75 5.80 9.12 -8.97
C GLN A 75 4.42 9.71 -9.27
N LYS A 76 3.40 8.88 -9.28
CA LYS A 76 2.01 9.34 -9.47
C LYS A 76 1.60 10.31 -8.37
N ILE A 77 1.94 10.00 -7.12
CA ILE A 77 1.69 10.88 -5.98
C ILE A 77 2.37 12.23 -6.18
N LYS A 78 3.63 12.20 -6.57
CA LYS A 78 4.41 13.42 -6.80
C LYS A 78 3.83 14.24 -7.95
N ASP A 79 3.45 13.59 -9.04
CA ASP A 79 2.87 14.25 -10.22
C ASP A 79 1.54 14.94 -9.90
N GLN A 80 0.80 14.43 -8.92
CA GLN A 80 -0.47 15.03 -8.51
C GLN A 80 -0.32 16.14 -7.47
N GLY A 81 0.92 16.52 -7.15
CA GLY A 81 1.19 17.67 -6.30
C GLY A 81 1.20 17.40 -4.82
N TYR A 82 1.23 16.16 -4.40
CA TYR A 82 1.37 15.81 -2.98
C TYR A 82 2.80 16.10 -2.51
N SER A 83 2.92 16.56 -1.26
CA SER A 83 4.21 16.94 -0.69
C SER A 83 4.74 15.97 0.35
N HIS A 84 3.92 15.04 0.82
CA HIS A 84 4.31 14.09 1.84
C HIS A 84 3.53 12.78 1.66
N VAL A 85 4.19 11.66 1.98
CA VAL A 85 3.57 10.34 1.93
C VAL A 85 3.50 9.74 3.32
N ILE A 86 2.34 9.16 3.67
CA ILE A 86 2.23 8.31 4.85
C ILE A 86 2.08 6.88 4.32
N GLY A 87 3.06 6.04 4.63
CA GLY A 87 3.09 4.65 4.18
C GLY A 87 2.50 3.72 5.23
N LEU A 88 1.53 2.90 4.81
CA LEU A 88 0.83 1.94 5.66
C LEU A 88 0.91 0.55 5.03
N PRO A 89 2.08 -0.11 5.10
CA PRO A 89 2.25 -1.43 4.51
C PRO A 89 1.58 -2.53 5.34
N ILE A 90 1.48 -3.73 4.77
CA ILE A 90 1.10 -4.90 5.57
C ILE A 90 2.15 -5.10 6.66
N ALA A 91 1.80 -5.88 7.68
CA ALA A 91 2.68 -6.06 8.84
C ALA A 91 4.10 -6.44 8.42
N THR A 92 5.10 -5.75 9.01
CA THR A 92 6.52 -5.94 8.65
C THR A 92 7.01 -7.38 8.88
N GLY A 93 6.39 -8.10 9.81
CA GLY A 93 6.72 -9.51 10.05
C GLY A 93 6.31 -10.43 8.92
N LEU A 94 5.46 -9.96 7.99
CA LEU A 94 5.00 -10.73 6.85
C LEU A 94 5.63 -10.27 5.54
N SER A 95 6.18 -9.06 5.50
CA SER A 95 6.67 -8.44 4.26
C SER A 95 7.73 -7.38 4.56
N SER A 96 8.61 -7.14 3.60
CA SER A 96 9.57 -6.03 3.66
C SER A 96 9.05 -4.80 2.90
N THR A 97 7.73 -4.70 2.71
CA THR A 97 7.09 -3.59 1.99
C THR A 97 7.44 -2.23 2.60
N MET A 98 7.53 -2.14 3.94
CA MET A 98 7.87 -0.88 4.61
C MET A 98 9.23 -0.36 4.14
N ASN A 99 10.23 -1.21 4.06
CA ASN A 99 11.55 -0.82 3.57
C ASN A 99 11.49 -0.41 2.10
N GLY A 100 10.71 -1.12 1.30
CA GLY A 100 10.52 -0.79 -0.10
C GLY A 100 9.85 0.56 -0.30
N MET A 101 8.86 0.88 0.52
CA MET A 101 8.19 2.19 0.47
C MET A 101 9.16 3.32 0.81
N LYS A 102 9.97 3.13 1.85
CA LYS A 102 10.95 4.13 2.23
C LYS A 102 11.97 4.35 1.11
N LEU A 103 12.48 3.27 0.55
CA LEU A 103 13.46 3.35 -0.53
C LEU A 103 12.89 4.07 -1.75
N ALA A 104 11.68 3.74 -2.16
CA ALA A 104 11.04 4.38 -3.32
C ALA A 104 10.84 5.88 -3.08
N CYS A 105 10.39 6.25 -1.89
CA CYS A 105 10.21 7.66 -1.55
C CYS A 105 11.55 8.40 -1.53
N ASP A 106 12.59 7.80 -0.95
CA ASP A 106 13.92 8.40 -0.90
C ASP A 106 14.48 8.61 -2.31
N MET A 107 14.31 7.63 -3.19
CA MET A 107 14.78 7.71 -4.57
C MET A 107 14.11 8.83 -5.37
N LEU A 108 12.87 9.15 -5.05
CA LEU A 108 12.09 10.20 -5.71
C LEU A 108 12.05 11.49 -4.90
N GLU A 109 12.85 11.57 -3.86
CA GLU A 109 12.95 12.76 -2.99
C GLU A 109 11.60 13.17 -2.40
N MET A 110 10.80 12.17 -2.02
CA MET A 110 9.49 12.40 -1.42
C MET A 110 9.56 12.16 0.09
N PRO A 111 9.25 13.17 0.93
CA PRO A 111 9.19 12.96 2.38
C PRO A 111 8.16 11.87 2.74
N VAL A 112 8.53 10.98 3.63
CA VAL A 112 7.69 9.84 3.99
C VAL A 112 7.65 9.63 5.50
N THR A 113 6.45 9.30 6.00
CA THR A 113 6.24 8.85 7.37
C THR A 113 5.67 7.44 7.28
N LEU A 114 6.33 6.48 7.93
CA LEU A 114 5.92 5.07 7.88
C LEU A 114 5.28 4.66 9.19
N VAL A 115 4.18 3.93 9.10
CA VAL A 115 3.48 3.39 10.27
C VAL A 115 3.33 1.88 10.08
N ASP A 116 3.80 1.09 11.05
CA ASP A 116 3.61 -0.35 11.04
C ASP A 116 2.18 -0.65 11.45
N THR A 117 1.40 -1.19 10.53
CA THR A 117 -0.01 -1.49 10.78
C THR A 117 -0.21 -2.70 11.68
N LYS A 118 0.82 -3.52 11.83
CA LYS A 118 0.80 -4.78 12.59
C LYS A 118 -0.33 -5.72 12.18
N GLY A 119 -0.82 -5.57 10.94
CA GLY A 119 -1.90 -6.39 10.43
C GLY A 119 -2.01 -6.31 8.92
N THR A 120 -3.05 -6.93 8.40
CA THR A 120 -3.36 -6.94 6.97
C THR A 120 -4.87 -6.79 6.78
N ALA A 121 -5.33 -6.78 5.53
CA ALA A 121 -6.75 -6.80 5.17
C ALA A 121 -7.54 -5.70 5.87
N SER A 122 -8.57 -6.06 6.64
CA SER A 122 -9.47 -5.09 7.25
C SER A 122 -8.79 -4.17 8.26
N ASN A 123 -7.79 -4.66 8.98
CA ASN A 123 -7.05 -3.82 9.93
C ASN A 123 -6.26 -2.75 9.20
N GLN A 124 -5.56 -3.15 8.15
CA GLN A 124 -4.78 -2.23 7.32
C GLN A 124 -5.72 -1.23 6.63
N LYS A 125 -6.83 -1.72 6.07
CA LYS A 125 -7.82 -0.87 5.41
C LYS A 125 -8.36 0.19 6.34
N TYR A 126 -8.71 -0.20 7.56
CA TYR A 126 -9.22 0.74 8.57
C TYR A 126 -8.22 1.87 8.82
N LEU A 127 -6.94 1.52 9.02
CA LEU A 127 -5.91 2.53 9.27
C LEU A 127 -5.70 3.45 8.06
N VAL A 128 -5.77 2.89 6.85
CA VAL A 128 -5.66 3.69 5.62
C VAL A 128 -6.80 4.70 5.54
N GLU A 129 -8.01 4.27 5.82
CA GLU A 129 -9.19 5.16 5.77
C GLU A 129 -9.13 6.25 6.84
N VAL A 130 -8.69 5.90 8.05
CA VAL A 130 -8.51 6.88 9.13
C VAL A 130 -7.43 7.89 8.74
N ALA A 131 -6.30 7.42 8.21
CA ALA A 131 -5.21 8.30 7.79
C ALA A 131 -5.66 9.30 6.71
N ALA A 132 -6.41 8.83 5.72
CA ALA A 132 -6.92 9.69 4.66
C ALA A 132 -7.87 10.76 5.20
N LYS A 133 -8.73 10.38 6.13
CA LYS A 133 -9.65 11.31 6.77
C LYS A 133 -8.89 12.39 7.55
N LEU A 134 -7.90 11.99 8.34
CA LEU A 134 -7.11 12.93 9.13
C LEU A 134 -6.31 13.88 8.24
N ALA A 135 -5.77 13.37 7.13
CA ALA A 135 -5.06 14.21 6.17
C ALA A 135 -6.01 15.24 5.56
N GLY A 136 -7.24 14.84 5.24
CA GLY A 136 -8.26 15.75 4.73
C GLY A 136 -8.70 16.80 5.73
N GLU A 137 -8.52 16.53 7.03
CA GLU A 137 -8.84 17.48 8.10
C GLU A 137 -7.68 18.42 8.41
N GLY A 138 -6.56 18.31 7.71
CA GLY A 138 -5.43 19.20 7.89
C GLY A 138 -4.45 18.79 8.98
N LYS A 139 -4.52 17.56 9.48
CA LYS A 139 -3.56 17.07 10.47
C LYS A 139 -2.19 16.90 9.84
N SER A 140 -1.13 17.12 10.64
CA SER A 140 0.24 16.94 10.18
C SER A 140 0.60 15.46 10.11
N PRO A 141 1.65 15.08 9.34
CA PRO A 141 2.09 13.69 9.30
C PRO A 141 2.42 13.12 10.66
N GLU A 142 3.03 13.91 11.54
CA GLU A 142 3.39 13.50 12.90
C GLU A 142 2.15 13.23 13.75
N GLU A 143 1.16 14.11 13.66
CA GLU A 143 -0.11 13.94 14.38
C GLU A 143 -0.83 12.68 13.89
N ILE A 144 -0.87 12.46 12.58
CA ILE A 144 -1.51 11.29 11.99
C ILE A 144 -0.82 10.02 12.47
N LYS A 145 0.51 9.99 12.44
CA LYS A 145 1.28 8.83 12.90
C LYS A 145 0.96 8.52 14.36
N GLU A 146 0.96 9.53 15.21
CA GLU A 146 0.67 9.36 16.64
C GLU A 146 -0.72 8.74 16.86
N ILE A 147 -1.71 9.25 16.15
CA ILE A 147 -3.08 8.74 16.25
C ILE A 147 -3.16 7.30 15.77
N LEU A 148 -2.56 6.99 14.62
CA LEU A 148 -2.58 5.64 14.05
C LEU A 148 -1.88 4.63 14.97
N GLU A 149 -0.77 5.01 15.57
CA GLU A 149 -0.04 4.11 16.46
C GLU A 149 -0.83 3.74 17.71
N LYS A 150 -1.75 4.58 18.12
CA LYS A 150 -2.67 4.28 19.23
C LYS A 150 -3.80 3.33 18.82
N LEU A 151 -4.09 3.25 17.53
CA LEU A 151 -5.15 2.39 17.00
C LEU A 151 -4.65 0.99 16.63
N VAL A 152 -3.35 0.84 16.52
CA VAL A 152 -2.73 -0.44 16.13
C VAL A 152 -2.85 -1.48 17.25
#